data_2488cbd299b8c4a5e7cba022abb22954
#
_entry.id   2488cbd299b8c4a5e7cba022abb22954
#
_cell.length_a   1.000
_cell.length_b   1.000
_cell.length_c   1.000
_cell.angle_alpha   90.00
_cell.angle_beta   90.00
_cell.angle_gamma   90.00
#
_symmetry.space_group_name_H-M   'P 1'
#
loop_
_entity.id
_entity.type
_entity.pdbx_description
1 polymer ?
#
loop_
_entity_poly.entity_id
_entity_poly.type
_entity_poly.pdbx_seq_one_letter_code
_entity_poly.pdbx_strand_id
1 'polypeptide(L)'
;MGQGKTAQTRYDAECRLLSESPSVWDYLRMGAYYGMVATVIWFVGEFGTSIFTAPFDLSWANFTSLLLGVELLTAVMVAKAAFEKRYFALALAAGIVGFVVMTLTVAVGASQPAVVDAVVPTWTVFAPILTVLVIVAVFGKVASKAVQRRRYEQWAKADRNEIWLGLFERELRVAHYLTVRQSERATEQAAAILNADPGTRADDVLGTAADHAARVVEADARLAGRKNLAAMTVAALVAVCTLALVVVIGLDTGKIGNAVLVGSAGIALVVAAVVVFGNVREYRARLVGDVTGRHEVRR
;
A
#
# COMPACT_ATOMS: atom_id res chain seq x y z
N MET A 1 21.29 -35.89 -18.16
CA MET A 1 19.99 -35.91 -17.47
C MET A 1 19.80 -34.82 -16.41
N GLY A 2 20.83 -34.12 -15.92
CA GLY A 2 20.71 -33.08 -14.88
C GLY A 2 20.17 -31.72 -15.35
N GLN A 3 20.49 -31.29 -16.57
CA GLN A 3 20.15 -29.96 -17.06
C GLN A 3 18.64 -29.73 -17.27
N GLY A 4 17.89 -30.72 -17.68
CA GLY A 4 16.44 -30.60 -17.88
C GLY A 4 15.64 -30.39 -16.58
N LYS A 5 16.07 -31.01 -15.47
CA LYS A 5 15.43 -30.81 -14.16
C LYS A 5 15.67 -29.40 -13.62
N THR A 6 16.88 -28.86 -13.84
CA THR A 6 17.23 -27.50 -13.37
C THR A 6 16.45 -26.43 -14.15
N ALA A 7 16.28 -26.59 -15.46
CA ALA A 7 15.50 -25.67 -16.29
C ALA A 7 14.01 -25.68 -15.92
N GLN A 8 13.42 -26.85 -15.68
CA GLN A 8 12.02 -26.96 -15.25
C GLN A 8 11.80 -26.34 -13.87
N THR A 9 12.72 -26.55 -12.93
CA THR A 9 12.63 -25.97 -11.57
C THR A 9 12.71 -24.43 -11.62
N ARG A 10 13.55 -23.89 -12.52
CA ARG A 10 13.64 -22.44 -12.73
C ARG A 10 12.35 -21.86 -13.30
N TYR A 11 11.80 -22.52 -14.33
CA TYR A 11 10.53 -22.14 -14.96
C TYR A 11 9.39 -22.12 -13.94
N ASP A 12 9.26 -23.17 -13.13
CA ASP A 12 8.23 -23.23 -12.08
C ASP A 12 8.39 -22.13 -11.03
N ALA A 13 9.63 -21.78 -10.67
CA ALA A 13 9.92 -20.67 -9.74
C ALA A 13 9.51 -19.32 -10.33
N GLU A 14 9.77 -19.07 -11.62
CA GLU A 14 9.39 -17.86 -12.33
C GLU A 14 7.86 -17.70 -12.41
N CYS A 15 7.14 -18.77 -12.76
CA CYS A 15 5.67 -18.79 -12.75
C CYS A 15 5.08 -18.52 -11.35
N ARG A 16 5.69 -19.06 -10.30
CA ARG A 16 5.29 -18.78 -8.92
C ARG A 16 5.49 -17.30 -8.58
N LEU A 17 6.65 -16.74 -8.89
CA LEU A 17 6.94 -15.32 -8.65
C LEU A 17 5.92 -14.39 -9.30
N LEU A 18 5.47 -14.69 -10.52
CA LEU A 18 4.45 -13.93 -11.22
C LEU A 18 3.05 -14.12 -10.62
N SER A 19 2.75 -15.30 -10.09
CA SER A 19 1.46 -15.60 -9.46
C SER A 19 1.31 -14.99 -8.07
N GLU A 20 2.40 -14.66 -7.36
CA GLU A 20 2.44 -14.15 -5.98
C GLU A 20 2.07 -12.66 -5.86
N SER A 21 1.70 -11.99 -6.97
CA SER A 21 1.23 -10.60 -6.89
C SER A 21 0.05 -10.44 -5.94
N PRO A 22 0.07 -9.46 -5.00
CA PRO A 22 -1.00 -9.29 -4.03
C PRO A 22 -2.37 -9.12 -4.71
N SER A 23 -3.37 -9.83 -4.21
CA SER A 23 -4.76 -9.75 -4.63
C SER A 23 -5.56 -8.83 -3.70
N VAL A 24 -6.76 -8.43 -4.10
CA VAL A 24 -7.69 -7.69 -3.21
C VAL A 24 -7.96 -8.48 -1.93
N TRP A 25 -8.02 -9.80 -2.01
CA TRP A 25 -8.23 -10.68 -0.86
C TRP A 25 -7.08 -10.66 0.15
N ASP A 26 -5.84 -10.44 -0.31
CA ASP A 26 -4.69 -10.27 0.59
C ASP A 26 -4.81 -8.98 1.41
N TYR A 27 -5.28 -7.89 0.80
CA TYR A 27 -5.52 -6.63 1.49
C TYR A 27 -6.68 -6.73 2.48
N LEU A 28 -7.80 -7.37 2.08
CA LEU A 28 -8.94 -7.61 2.98
C LEU A 28 -8.53 -8.46 4.18
N ARG A 29 -7.78 -9.54 3.96
CA ARG A 29 -7.25 -10.38 5.02
C ARG A 29 -6.34 -9.58 5.97
N MET A 30 -5.44 -8.78 5.40
CA MET A 30 -4.52 -7.95 6.18
C MET A 30 -5.29 -6.89 6.98
N GLY A 31 -6.28 -6.25 6.38
CA GLY A 31 -7.20 -5.33 7.05
C GLY A 31 -7.93 -5.99 8.21
N ALA A 32 -8.43 -7.21 8.02
CA ALA A 32 -9.08 -7.97 9.10
C ALA A 32 -8.12 -8.30 10.25
N TYR A 33 -6.85 -8.66 9.99
CA TYR A 33 -5.86 -8.87 11.04
C TYR A 33 -5.56 -7.60 11.83
N TYR A 34 -5.33 -6.48 11.15
CA TYR A 34 -5.12 -5.20 11.82
C TYR A 34 -6.37 -4.75 12.59
N GLY A 35 -7.56 -4.97 12.02
CA GLY A 35 -8.82 -4.71 12.69
C GLY A 35 -8.99 -5.53 13.97
N MET A 36 -8.66 -6.83 13.96
CA MET A 36 -8.68 -7.67 15.17
C MET A 36 -7.73 -7.13 16.24
N VAL A 37 -6.49 -6.81 15.86
CA VAL A 37 -5.49 -6.28 16.81
C VAL A 37 -5.96 -4.94 17.37
N ALA A 38 -6.43 -4.02 16.53
CA ALA A 38 -6.92 -2.72 16.96
C ALA A 38 -8.14 -2.86 17.90
N THR A 39 -9.08 -3.73 17.56
CA THR A 39 -10.26 -4.02 18.37
C THR A 39 -9.86 -4.57 19.75
N VAL A 40 -8.95 -5.54 19.79
CA VAL A 40 -8.47 -6.11 21.08
C VAL A 40 -7.76 -5.03 21.90
N ILE A 41 -6.86 -4.26 21.31
CA ILE A 41 -6.12 -3.20 22.02
C ILE A 41 -7.10 -2.17 22.59
N TRP A 42 -8.09 -1.74 21.81
CA TRP A 42 -9.07 -0.76 22.26
C TRP A 42 -9.91 -1.30 23.41
N PHE A 43 -10.52 -2.49 23.28
CA PHE A 43 -11.33 -3.06 24.35
C PHE A 43 -10.54 -3.40 25.61
N VAL A 44 -9.32 -3.92 25.48
CA VAL A 44 -8.47 -4.19 26.62
C VAL A 44 -7.98 -2.89 27.27
N GLY A 45 -7.69 -1.86 26.48
CA GLY A 45 -7.31 -0.55 26.99
C GLY A 45 -8.43 0.13 27.78
N GLU A 46 -9.67 0.03 27.27
CA GLU A 46 -10.83 0.67 27.90
C GLU A 46 -11.35 -0.11 29.13
N PHE A 47 -11.46 -1.43 29.04
CA PHE A 47 -12.13 -2.26 30.05
C PHE A 47 -11.18 -3.14 30.86
N GLY A 48 -9.93 -3.28 30.46
CA GLY A 48 -8.94 -4.12 31.14
C GLY A 48 -9.43 -5.57 31.29
N THR A 49 -9.34 -6.10 32.52
CA THR A 49 -9.80 -7.45 32.83
C THR A 49 -11.32 -7.57 32.97
N SER A 50 -12.03 -6.43 33.04
CA SER A 50 -13.50 -6.38 33.21
C SER A 50 -14.25 -6.52 31.89
N ILE A 51 -13.59 -6.79 30.79
CA ILE A 51 -14.16 -6.82 29.41
C ILE A 51 -15.41 -7.70 29.29
N PHE A 52 -15.54 -8.75 30.11
CA PHE A 52 -16.69 -9.65 30.10
C PHE A 52 -17.86 -9.19 30.97
N THR A 53 -17.62 -8.36 31.96
CA THR A 53 -18.60 -7.96 32.98
C THR A 53 -18.93 -6.48 32.95
N ALA A 54 -18.04 -5.65 32.39
CA ALA A 54 -18.27 -4.22 32.28
C ALA A 54 -19.44 -3.89 31.37
N PRO A 55 -20.28 -2.93 31.76
CA PRO A 55 -21.31 -2.39 30.89
C PRO A 55 -20.66 -1.57 29.77
N PHE A 56 -21.19 -1.71 28.56
CA PHE A 56 -20.84 -0.89 27.40
C PHE A 56 -21.97 0.11 27.14
N ASP A 57 -21.64 1.36 27.23
CA ASP A 57 -22.57 2.44 26.90
C ASP A 57 -22.67 2.63 25.39
N LEU A 58 -23.85 2.43 24.82
CA LEU A 58 -24.17 2.69 23.42
C LEU A 58 -24.41 4.17 23.20
N SER A 59 -23.41 4.99 23.51
CA SER A 59 -23.44 6.42 23.24
C SER A 59 -22.99 6.72 21.78
N TRP A 60 -23.37 7.89 21.29
CA TRP A 60 -22.88 8.41 20.03
C TRP A 60 -21.35 8.55 20.01
N ALA A 61 -20.73 8.85 21.14
CA ALA A 61 -19.27 8.95 21.26
C ALA A 61 -18.60 7.58 20.99
N ASN A 62 -19.10 6.51 21.60
CA ASN A 62 -18.59 5.15 21.40
C ASN A 62 -18.83 4.66 19.97
N PHE A 63 -20.02 4.93 19.41
CA PHE A 63 -20.32 4.62 18.01
C PHE A 63 -19.39 5.37 17.04
N THR A 64 -19.16 6.66 17.27
CA THR A 64 -18.24 7.48 16.48
C THR A 64 -16.82 6.94 16.54
N SER A 65 -16.34 6.54 17.72
CA SER A 65 -15.02 5.96 17.91
C SER A 65 -14.84 4.64 17.13
N LEU A 66 -15.85 3.77 17.15
CA LEU A 66 -15.85 2.53 16.35
C LEU A 66 -15.81 2.83 14.84
N LEU A 67 -16.62 3.78 14.38
CA LEU A 67 -16.69 4.17 12.98
C LEU A 67 -15.37 4.75 12.50
N LEU A 68 -14.74 5.63 13.30
CA LEU A 68 -13.41 6.19 13.02
C LEU A 68 -12.34 5.10 12.88
N GLY A 69 -12.39 4.06 13.71
CA GLY A 69 -11.48 2.92 13.60
C GLY A 69 -11.64 2.19 12.26
N VAL A 70 -12.88 1.98 11.81
CA VAL A 70 -13.17 1.34 10.51
C VAL A 70 -12.74 2.23 9.35
N GLU A 71 -13.01 3.53 9.41
CA GLU A 71 -12.63 4.50 8.37
C GLU A 71 -11.10 4.59 8.22
N LEU A 72 -10.39 4.72 9.34
CA LEU A 72 -8.93 4.76 9.36
C LEU A 72 -8.34 3.48 8.77
N LEU A 73 -8.81 2.32 9.21
CA LEU A 73 -8.35 1.04 8.71
C LEU A 73 -8.59 0.92 7.20
N THR A 74 -9.78 1.31 6.74
CA THR A 74 -10.15 1.28 5.32
C THR A 74 -9.25 2.20 4.50
N ALA A 75 -9.05 3.45 4.94
CA ALA A 75 -8.19 4.42 4.26
C ALA A 75 -6.73 3.92 4.15
N VAL A 76 -6.19 3.37 5.24
CA VAL A 76 -4.83 2.81 5.27
C VAL A 76 -4.71 1.61 4.32
N MET A 77 -5.70 0.70 4.31
CA MET A 77 -5.67 -0.47 3.42
C MET A 77 -5.78 -0.09 1.94
N VAL A 78 -6.65 0.85 1.60
CA VAL A 78 -6.79 1.36 0.23
C VAL A 78 -5.51 2.08 -0.22
N ALA A 79 -4.96 2.96 0.63
CA ALA A 79 -3.72 3.66 0.34
C ALA A 79 -2.56 2.69 0.15
N LYS A 80 -2.43 1.68 1.02
CA LYS A 80 -1.42 0.63 0.92
C LYS A 80 -1.58 -0.17 -0.37
N ALA A 81 -2.79 -0.61 -0.69
CA ALA A 81 -3.09 -1.37 -1.90
C ALA A 81 -2.74 -0.57 -3.17
N ALA A 82 -3.11 0.70 -3.21
CA ALA A 82 -2.78 1.59 -4.31
C ALA A 82 -1.26 1.83 -4.43
N PHE A 83 -0.57 2.02 -3.30
CA PHE A 83 0.88 2.19 -3.26
C PHE A 83 1.62 0.96 -3.77
N GLU A 84 1.27 -0.23 -3.31
CA GLU A 84 1.90 -1.49 -3.75
C GLU A 84 1.67 -1.76 -5.24
N LYS A 85 0.52 -1.33 -5.77
CA LYS A 85 0.22 -1.37 -7.22
C LYS A 85 0.81 -0.21 -8.01
N ARG A 86 1.60 0.67 -7.38
CA ARG A 86 2.24 1.84 -8.01
C ARG A 86 1.28 2.92 -8.54
N TYR A 87 0.07 3.00 -7.98
CA TYR A 87 -0.87 4.11 -8.19
C TYR A 87 -0.67 5.19 -7.12
N PHE A 88 0.48 5.87 -7.12
CA PHE A 88 0.87 6.81 -6.06
C PHE A 88 -0.12 7.95 -5.85
N ALA A 89 -0.67 8.50 -6.94
CA ALA A 89 -1.70 9.55 -6.83
C ALA A 89 -2.98 9.04 -6.15
N LEU A 90 -3.40 7.79 -6.44
CA LEU A 90 -4.55 7.17 -5.81
C LEU A 90 -4.28 6.86 -4.33
N ALA A 91 -3.05 6.43 -3.99
CA ALA A 91 -2.66 6.20 -2.61
C ALA A 91 -2.75 7.49 -1.78
N LEU A 92 -2.23 8.59 -2.31
CA LEU A 92 -2.31 9.91 -1.68
C LEU A 92 -3.77 10.40 -1.57
N ALA A 93 -4.55 10.27 -2.64
CA ALA A 93 -5.97 10.65 -2.65
C ALA A 93 -6.76 9.84 -1.61
N ALA A 94 -6.52 8.54 -1.48
CA ALA A 94 -7.16 7.70 -0.46
C ALA A 94 -6.83 8.16 0.96
N GLY A 95 -5.59 8.57 1.22
CA GLY A 95 -5.18 9.15 2.51
C GLY A 95 -5.92 10.46 2.81
N ILE A 96 -5.97 11.38 1.84
CA ILE A 96 -6.66 12.68 2.00
C ILE A 96 -8.16 12.49 2.20
N VAL A 97 -8.80 11.66 1.38
CA VAL A 97 -10.24 11.37 1.50
C VAL A 97 -10.54 10.71 2.85
N GLY A 98 -9.73 9.74 3.27
CA GLY A 98 -9.87 9.13 4.59
C GLY A 98 -9.78 10.17 5.72
N PHE A 99 -8.84 11.09 5.64
CA PHE A 99 -8.71 12.20 6.62
C PHE A 99 -9.96 13.08 6.65
N VAL A 100 -10.47 13.50 5.49
CA VAL A 100 -11.67 14.36 5.40
C VAL A 100 -12.89 13.62 5.97
N VAL A 101 -13.09 12.35 5.61
CA VAL A 101 -14.22 11.54 6.13
C VAL A 101 -14.13 11.41 7.64
N MET A 102 -12.97 11.06 8.21
CA MET A 102 -12.78 10.98 9.66
C MET A 102 -13.07 12.30 10.36
N THR A 103 -12.62 13.43 9.79
CA THR A 103 -12.89 14.77 10.37
C THR A 103 -14.39 15.07 10.38
N LEU A 104 -15.13 14.71 9.31
CA LEU A 104 -16.57 14.87 9.23
C LEU A 104 -17.29 13.96 10.24
N THR A 105 -16.84 12.72 10.39
CA THR A 105 -17.39 11.77 11.37
C THR A 105 -17.27 12.30 12.80
N VAL A 106 -16.09 12.86 13.15
CA VAL A 106 -15.88 13.51 14.46
C VAL A 106 -16.81 14.71 14.62
N ALA A 107 -16.90 15.59 13.62
CA ALA A 107 -17.75 16.78 13.70
C ALA A 107 -19.23 16.43 13.88
N VAL A 108 -19.72 15.41 13.14
CA VAL A 108 -21.09 14.91 13.28
C VAL A 108 -21.31 14.26 14.64
N GLY A 109 -20.39 13.37 15.07
CA GLY A 109 -20.48 12.71 16.38
C GLY A 109 -20.52 13.69 17.54
N ALA A 110 -19.69 14.73 17.49
CA ALA A 110 -19.65 15.77 18.52
C ALA A 110 -20.90 16.66 18.55
N SER A 111 -21.65 16.76 17.45
CA SER A 111 -22.88 17.54 17.36
C SER A 111 -24.15 16.80 17.85
N GLN A 112 -24.04 15.48 18.07
CA GLN A 112 -25.19 14.67 18.47
C GLN A 112 -25.44 14.76 19.99
N PRO A 113 -26.69 14.91 20.43
CA PRO A 113 -27.02 14.79 21.84
C PRO A 113 -26.81 13.34 22.31
N ALA A 114 -26.46 13.16 23.57
CA ALA A 114 -26.39 11.84 24.19
C ALA A 114 -27.79 11.18 24.16
N VAL A 115 -28.06 10.30 23.18
CA VAL A 115 -29.44 9.93 22.85
C VAL A 115 -29.82 8.53 23.34
N VAL A 116 -28.88 7.69 23.76
CA VAL A 116 -29.27 6.32 24.11
C VAL A 116 -28.59 5.90 25.39
N ASP A 117 -29.31 5.94 26.52
CA ASP A 117 -28.94 5.29 27.77
C ASP A 117 -29.09 3.76 27.71
N ALA A 118 -28.78 3.15 26.58
CA ALA A 118 -28.80 1.71 26.44
C ALA A 118 -27.46 1.14 26.84
N VAL A 119 -27.42 0.45 27.94
CA VAL A 119 -26.26 -0.25 28.44
C VAL A 119 -26.35 -1.73 28.06
N VAL A 120 -25.35 -2.23 27.36
CA VAL A 120 -25.27 -3.64 26.98
C VAL A 120 -24.01 -4.26 27.56
N PRO A 121 -23.95 -5.58 27.77
CA PRO A 121 -22.70 -6.23 28.13
C PRO A 121 -21.64 -6.02 27.04
N THR A 122 -20.43 -5.64 27.38
CA THR A 122 -19.33 -5.33 26.43
C THR A 122 -19.08 -6.47 25.44
N TRP A 123 -19.16 -7.71 25.87
CA TRP A 123 -18.95 -8.88 25.00
C TRP A 123 -19.97 -8.97 23.86
N THR A 124 -21.18 -8.41 24.00
CA THR A 124 -22.22 -8.41 22.93
C THR A 124 -21.83 -7.53 21.75
N VAL A 125 -20.96 -6.55 21.96
CA VAL A 125 -20.39 -5.70 20.90
C VAL A 125 -19.06 -6.28 20.39
N PHE A 126 -18.20 -6.71 21.30
CA PHE A 126 -16.87 -7.21 20.99
C PHE A 126 -16.87 -8.53 20.21
N ALA A 127 -17.67 -9.52 20.66
CA ALA A 127 -17.68 -10.85 20.05
C ALA A 127 -18.18 -10.85 18.58
N PRO A 128 -19.26 -10.16 18.20
CA PRO A 128 -19.65 -10.05 16.79
C PRO A 128 -18.60 -9.39 15.90
N ILE A 129 -17.97 -8.30 16.35
CA ILE A 129 -16.91 -7.61 15.60
C ILE A 129 -15.75 -8.57 15.33
N LEU A 130 -15.24 -9.24 16.37
CA LEU A 130 -14.16 -10.23 16.20
C LEU A 130 -14.60 -11.38 15.29
N THR A 131 -15.81 -11.87 15.44
CA THR A 131 -16.33 -12.97 14.61
C THR A 131 -16.32 -12.58 13.13
N VAL A 132 -16.83 -11.39 12.79
CA VAL A 132 -16.83 -10.89 11.41
C VAL A 132 -15.38 -10.75 10.89
N LEU A 133 -14.46 -10.19 11.67
CA LEU A 133 -13.07 -10.03 11.27
C LEU A 133 -12.39 -11.38 11.06
N VAL A 134 -12.64 -12.37 11.93
CA VAL A 134 -12.13 -13.76 11.74
C VAL A 134 -12.68 -14.38 10.46
N ILE A 135 -13.98 -14.23 10.20
CA ILE A 135 -14.62 -14.72 8.97
C ILE A 135 -13.92 -14.09 7.75
N VAL A 136 -13.78 -12.76 7.73
CA VAL A 136 -13.11 -12.03 6.62
C VAL A 136 -11.65 -12.49 6.46
N ALA A 137 -10.93 -12.71 7.54
CA ALA A 137 -9.53 -13.19 7.50
C ALA A 137 -9.44 -14.61 6.90
N VAL A 138 -10.33 -15.52 7.30
CA VAL A 138 -10.37 -16.91 6.81
C VAL A 138 -10.78 -16.94 5.33
N PHE A 139 -11.89 -16.28 4.97
CA PHE A 139 -12.33 -16.19 3.57
C PHE A 139 -11.28 -15.51 2.69
N GLY A 140 -10.68 -14.42 3.16
CA GLY A 140 -9.60 -13.74 2.45
C GLY A 140 -8.41 -14.66 2.17
N LYS A 141 -8.04 -15.53 3.13
CA LYS A 141 -6.97 -16.53 2.95
C LYS A 141 -7.31 -17.57 1.87
N VAL A 142 -8.53 -18.09 1.90
CA VAL A 142 -9.00 -19.10 0.92
C VAL A 142 -9.09 -18.50 -0.47
N ALA A 143 -9.72 -17.33 -0.59
CA ALA A 143 -9.89 -16.63 -1.86
C ALA A 143 -8.56 -16.19 -2.46
N SER A 144 -7.60 -15.68 -1.65
CA SER A 144 -6.26 -15.33 -2.10
C SER A 144 -5.54 -16.55 -2.70
N LYS A 145 -5.55 -17.69 -2.01
CA LYS A 145 -4.95 -18.93 -2.53
C LYS A 145 -5.60 -19.37 -3.85
N ALA A 146 -6.91 -19.27 -3.98
CA ALA A 146 -7.61 -19.61 -5.21
C ALA A 146 -7.20 -18.69 -6.37
N VAL A 147 -7.06 -17.38 -6.12
CA VAL A 147 -6.58 -16.42 -7.13
C VAL A 147 -5.13 -16.72 -7.52
N GLN A 148 -4.24 -16.96 -6.56
CA GLN A 148 -2.84 -17.31 -6.83
C GLN A 148 -2.71 -18.59 -7.65
N ARG A 149 -3.51 -19.62 -7.32
CA ARG A 149 -3.53 -20.87 -8.08
C ARG A 149 -3.97 -20.64 -9.54
N ARG A 150 -5.05 -19.87 -9.76
CA ARG A 150 -5.52 -19.54 -11.12
C ARG A 150 -4.46 -18.77 -11.91
N ARG A 151 -3.78 -17.81 -11.30
CA ARG A 151 -2.69 -17.07 -11.93
C ARG A 151 -1.51 -17.98 -12.27
N TYR A 152 -1.14 -18.89 -11.36
CA TYR A 152 -0.10 -19.87 -11.64
C TYR A 152 -0.46 -20.75 -12.84
N GLU A 153 -1.68 -21.26 -12.91
CA GLU A 153 -2.17 -22.07 -14.04
C GLU A 153 -2.18 -21.29 -15.37
N GLN A 154 -2.40 -19.96 -15.32
CA GLN A 154 -2.26 -19.08 -16.49
C GLN A 154 -0.80 -18.97 -16.94
N TRP A 155 0.11 -18.61 -16.01
CA TRP A 155 1.53 -18.49 -16.32
C TRP A 155 2.19 -19.82 -16.73
N ALA A 156 1.76 -20.92 -16.17
CA ALA A 156 2.24 -22.25 -16.56
C ALA A 156 1.88 -22.66 -18.01
N LYS A 157 0.96 -21.93 -18.64
CA LYS A 157 0.59 -22.13 -20.06
C LYS A 157 1.22 -21.07 -20.97
N ALA A 158 1.79 -20.03 -20.41
CA ALA A 158 2.44 -18.96 -21.15
C ALA A 158 3.74 -19.44 -21.80
N ASP A 159 4.10 -18.85 -22.91
CA ASP A 159 5.39 -19.11 -23.52
C ASP A 159 6.56 -18.48 -22.74
N ARG A 160 7.79 -18.82 -23.15
CA ARG A 160 9.00 -18.35 -22.45
C ARG A 160 9.16 -16.82 -22.54
N ASN A 161 8.80 -16.22 -23.67
CA ASN A 161 8.92 -14.78 -23.89
C ASN A 161 7.84 -14.03 -23.11
N GLU A 162 6.62 -14.57 -23.02
CA GLU A 162 5.55 -14.00 -22.17
C GLU A 162 5.94 -14.00 -20.70
N ILE A 163 6.53 -15.08 -20.19
CA ILE A 163 7.04 -15.14 -18.82
C ILE A 163 8.13 -14.12 -18.60
N TRP A 164 9.08 -14.01 -19.54
CA TRP A 164 10.14 -13.01 -19.47
C TRP A 164 9.57 -11.59 -19.43
N LEU A 165 8.60 -11.27 -20.30
CA LEU A 165 7.91 -9.95 -20.30
C LEU A 165 7.20 -9.68 -18.97
N GLY A 166 6.53 -10.68 -18.40
CA GLY A 166 5.91 -10.58 -17.08
C GLY A 166 6.91 -10.31 -15.96
N LEU A 167 8.06 -10.98 -15.97
CA LEU A 167 9.14 -10.75 -15.02
C LEU A 167 9.76 -9.37 -15.20
N PHE A 168 9.96 -8.93 -16.43
CA PHE A 168 10.48 -7.60 -16.76
C PHE A 168 9.54 -6.50 -16.26
N GLU A 169 8.23 -6.60 -16.53
CA GLU A 169 7.25 -5.66 -16.02
C GLU A 169 7.22 -5.64 -14.48
N ARG A 170 7.27 -6.81 -13.86
CA ARG A 170 7.33 -6.93 -12.40
C ARG A 170 8.59 -6.25 -11.84
N GLU A 171 9.74 -6.45 -12.45
CA GLU A 171 11.01 -5.85 -12.02
C GLU A 171 10.96 -4.32 -12.11
N LEU A 172 10.46 -3.78 -13.22
CA LEU A 172 10.25 -2.34 -13.39
C LEU A 172 9.36 -1.75 -12.29
N ARG A 173 8.30 -2.46 -11.90
CA ARG A 173 7.38 -2.01 -10.86
C ARG A 173 7.95 -2.17 -9.45
N VAL A 174 8.57 -3.30 -9.13
CA VAL A 174 8.98 -3.65 -7.78
C VAL A 174 10.33 -3.04 -7.43
N ALA A 175 11.35 -3.25 -8.25
CA ALA A 175 12.71 -2.78 -7.97
C ALA A 175 12.91 -1.31 -8.34
N HIS A 176 12.29 -0.85 -9.44
CA HIS A 176 12.49 0.49 -9.97
C HIS A 176 11.34 1.47 -9.70
N TYR A 177 10.25 1.02 -9.07
CA TYR A 177 9.12 1.85 -8.66
C TYR A 177 8.42 2.58 -9.83
N LEU A 178 8.44 2.03 -11.04
CA LEU A 178 7.72 2.59 -12.16
C LEU A 178 6.21 2.50 -11.96
N THR A 179 5.50 3.50 -12.49
CA THR A 179 4.04 3.46 -12.53
C THR A 179 3.56 2.41 -13.53
N VAL A 180 2.32 1.95 -13.39
CA VAL A 180 1.70 0.98 -14.30
C VAL A 180 1.87 1.39 -15.75
N ARG A 181 1.52 2.63 -16.12
CA ARG A 181 1.64 3.13 -17.49
C ARG A 181 3.07 3.14 -18.04
N GLN A 182 4.05 3.35 -17.17
CA GLN A 182 5.46 3.38 -17.59
C GLN A 182 6.00 1.96 -17.79
N SER A 183 5.66 1.04 -16.87
CA SER A 183 6.04 -0.35 -17.02
C SER A 183 5.37 -0.98 -18.25
N GLU A 184 4.08 -0.71 -18.49
CA GLU A 184 3.36 -1.17 -19.68
C GLU A 184 4.04 -0.70 -20.97
N ARG A 185 4.34 0.61 -21.09
CA ARG A 185 5.04 1.15 -22.28
C ARG A 185 6.40 0.52 -22.50
N ALA A 186 7.19 0.33 -21.45
CA ALA A 186 8.49 -0.33 -21.56
C ALA A 186 8.33 -1.80 -21.98
N THR A 187 7.32 -2.48 -21.43
CA THR A 187 7.01 -3.87 -21.80
C THR A 187 6.52 -4.00 -23.24
N GLU A 188 5.68 -3.06 -23.71
CA GLU A 188 5.26 -3.00 -25.11
C GLU A 188 6.44 -2.79 -26.07
N GLN A 189 7.41 -1.94 -25.69
CA GLN A 189 8.62 -1.74 -26.49
C GLN A 189 9.48 -3.01 -26.55
N ALA A 190 9.67 -3.69 -25.41
CA ALA A 190 10.38 -4.97 -25.36
C ALA A 190 9.65 -6.05 -26.18
N ALA A 191 8.33 -6.13 -26.08
CA ALA A 191 7.50 -7.04 -26.86
C ALA A 191 7.61 -6.76 -28.36
N ALA A 192 7.67 -5.49 -28.79
CA ALA A 192 7.85 -5.13 -30.19
C ALA A 192 9.19 -5.63 -30.75
N ILE A 193 10.28 -5.58 -29.95
CA ILE A 193 11.59 -6.13 -30.34
C ILE A 193 11.52 -7.64 -30.52
N LEU A 194 10.86 -8.37 -29.58
CA LEU A 194 10.73 -9.82 -29.66
C LEU A 194 9.82 -10.27 -30.82
N ASN A 195 8.77 -9.50 -31.12
CA ASN A 195 7.88 -9.80 -32.23
C ASN A 195 8.52 -9.54 -33.61
N ALA A 196 9.57 -8.76 -33.68
CA ALA A 196 10.31 -8.54 -34.94
C ALA A 196 11.11 -9.79 -35.36
N ASP A 197 11.44 -10.68 -34.42
CA ASP A 197 12.11 -11.97 -34.68
C ASP A 197 11.44 -13.10 -33.87
N PRO A 198 10.34 -13.69 -34.39
CA PRO A 198 9.49 -14.63 -33.64
C PRO A 198 10.13 -15.98 -33.30
N GLY A 199 11.38 -16.21 -33.58
CA GLY A 199 12.10 -17.46 -33.22
C GLY A 199 13.08 -17.27 -32.08
N THR A 200 13.32 -16.04 -31.67
CA THR A 200 14.41 -15.69 -30.75
C THR A 200 13.90 -15.64 -29.30
N ARG A 201 14.71 -16.14 -28.37
CA ARG A 201 14.41 -16.05 -26.94
C ARG A 201 14.74 -14.66 -26.40
N ALA A 202 13.88 -14.15 -25.54
CA ALA A 202 14.09 -12.86 -24.88
C ALA A 202 15.43 -12.81 -24.11
N ASP A 203 15.77 -13.88 -23.40
CA ASP A 203 17.05 -13.98 -22.66
C ASP A 203 18.27 -13.80 -23.57
N ASP A 204 18.22 -14.25 -24.83
CA ASP A 204 19.35 -14.22 -25.77
C ASP A 204 19.54 -12.81 -26.39
N VAL A 205 18.45 -12.05 -26.61
CA VAL A 205 18.50 -10.72 -27.23
C VAL A 205 18.57 -9.60 -26.20
N LEU A 206 17.75 -9.69 -25.16
CA LEU A 206 17.59 -8.65 -24.17
C LEU A 206 18.33 -8.93 -22.85
N GLY A 207 18.85 -10.15 -22.68
CA GLY A 207 19.45 -10.61 -21.44
C GLY A 207 18.40 -10.93 -20.38
N THR A 208 18.81 -10.97 -19.11
CA THR A 208 17.84 -11.24 -18.03
C THR A 208 16.87 -10.09 -17.89
N ALA A 209 15.63 -10.40 -17.44
CA ALA A 209 14.59 -9.39 -17.22
C ALA A 209 15.05 -8.28 -16.25
N ALA A 210 15.80 -8.63 -15.21
CA ALA A 210 16.35 -7.71 -14.23
C ALA A 210 17.41 -6.77 -14.83
N ASP A 211 18.37 -7.31 -15.60
CA ASP A 211 19.43 -6.51 -16.24
C ASP A 211 18.87 -5.58 -17.30
N HIS A 212 17.86 -6.04 -18.05
CA HIS A 212 17.19 -5.20 -19.04
C HIS A 212 16.40 -4.07 -18.36
N ALA A 213 15.70 -4.35 -17.27
CA ALA A 213 14.99 -3.34 -16.49
C ALA A 213 15.93 -2.27 -15.95
N ALA A 214 17.09 -2.67 -15.43
CA ALA A 214 18.13 -1.74 -14.96
C ALA A 214 18.61 -0.83 -16.10
N ARG A 215 18.94 -1.40 -17.26
CA ARG A 215 19.40 -0.63 -18.44
C ARG A 215 18.35 0.36 -18.95
N VAL A 216 17.07 -0.05 -19.01
CA VAL A 216 15.98 0.83 -19.43
C VAL A 216 15.81 2.02 -18.47
N VAL A 217 15.93 1.76 -17.16
CA VAL A 217 15.82 2.82 -16.15
C VAL A 217 17.05 3.73 -16.14
N GLU A 218 18.25 3.20 -16.33
CA GLU A 218 19.47 3.99 -16.43
C GLU A 218 19.52 4.84 -17.70
N ALA A 219 18.97 4.35 -18.80
CA ALA A 219 18.89 5.08 -20.07
C ALA A 219 17.95 6.29 -20.03
N ASP A 220 16.98 6.33 -19.10
CA ASP A 220 16.04 7.45 -18.94
C ASP A 220 16.13 8.06 -17.54
N ALA A 221 16.78 9.21 -17.44
CA ALA A 221 16.92 9.97 -16.19
C ALA A 221 15.59 10.30 -15.51
N ARG A 222 14.47 10.37 -16.28
CA ARG A 222 13.13 10.58 -15.73
C ARG A 222 12.63 9.37 -14.94
N LEU A 223 13.13 8.17 -15.25
CA LEU A 223 12.78 6.94 -14.56
C LEU A 223 13.65 6.73 -13.30
N ALA A 224 14.90 7.15 -13.34
CA ALA A 224 15.84 6.99 -12.22
C ALA A 224 15.39 7.66 -10.90
N GLY A 225 14.55 8.71 -10.97
CA GLY A 225 14.04 9.43 -9.80
C GLY A 225 12.82 8.83 -9.11
N ARG A 226 12.29 7.70 -9.58
CA ARG A 226 11.00 7.16 -9.09
C ARG A 226 11.05 6.61 -7.68
N LYS A 227 12.19 6.08 -7.23
CA LYS A 227 12.37 5.68 -5.82
C LYS A 227 12.12 6.85 -4.87
N ASN A 228 12.58 8.06 -5.23
CA ASN A 228 12.36 9.27 -4.45
C ASN A 228 10.89 9.68 -4.43
N LEU A 229 10.17 9.55 -5.56
CA LEU A 229 8.74 9.81 -5.61
C LEU A 229 7.95 8.85 -4.71
N ALA A 230 8.30 7.58 -4.68
CA ALA A 230 7.69 6.60 -3.79
C ALA A 230 7.95 6.96 -2.31
N ALA A 231 9.19 7.31 -1.96
CA ALA A 231 9.54 7.76 -0.61
C ALA A 231 8.76 9.01 -0.20
N MET A 232 8.62 9.99 -1.11
CA MET A 232 7.80 11.19 -0.89
C MET A 232 6.33 10.86 -0.64
N THR A 233 5.77 9.92 -1.41
CA THR A 233 4.37 9.51 -1.23
C THR A 233 4.17 8.85 0.13
N VAL A 234 5.10 7.99 0.57
CA VAL A 234 5.05 7.40 1.91
C VAL A 234 5.14 8.45 2.99
N ALA A 235 6.09 9.40 2.87
CA ALA A 235 6.25 10.47 3.84
C ALA A 235 4.99 11.34 3.94
N ALA A 236 4.37 11.68 2.80
CA ALA A 236 3.12 12.44 2.76
C ALA A 236 1.95 11.66 3.41
N LEU A 237 1.83 10.35 3.13
CA LEU A 237 0.80 9.51 3.75
C LEU A 237 0.99 9.40 5.26
N VAL A 238 2.22 9.20 5.73
CA VAL A 238 2.54 9.19 7.17
C VAL A 238 2.16 10.52 7.81
N ALA A 239 2.49 11.65 7.18
CA ALA A 239 2.15 12.97 7.68
C ALA A 239 0.62 13.16 7.78
N VAL A 240 -0.14 12.75 6.76
CA VAL A 240 -1.61 12.81 6.77
C VAL A 240 -2.20 11.92 7.86
N CYS A 241 -1.71 10.68 8.01
CA CYS A 241 -2.17 9.78 9.07
C CYS A 241 -1.85 10.31 10.47
N THR A 242 -0.66 10.89 10.66
CA THR A 242 -0.27 11.50 11.94
C THR A 242 -1.15 12.71 12.26
N LEU A 243 -1.43 13.57 11.27
CA LEU A 243 -2.33 14.71 11.44
C LEU A 243 -3.75 14.25 11.80
N ALA A 244 -4.26 13.22 11.12
CA ALA A 244 -5.56 12.63 11.41
C ALA A 244 -5.64 12.13 12.85
N LEU A 245 -4.64 11.38 13.30
CA LEU A 245 -4.57 10.87 14.67
C LEU A 245 -4.56 11.99 15.71
N VAL A 246 -3.81 13.07 15.44
CA VAL A 246 -3.72 14.23 16.33
C VAL A 246 -5.04 14.98 16.44
N VAL A 247 -5.74 15.18 15.30
CA VAL A 247 -7.06 15.82 15.29
C VAL A 247 -8.05 14.99 16.11
N VAL A 248 -8.08 13.67 15.90
CA VAL A 248 -8.99 12.75 16.63
C VAL A 248 -8.70 12.79 18.14
N ILE A 249 -7.45 12.61 18.56
CA ILE A 249 -7.08 12.62 19.97
C ILE A 249 -7.25 14.02 20.59
N GLY A 250 -6.92 15.07 19.83
CA GLY A 250 -7.04 16.46 20.28
C GLY A 250 -8.46 16.91 20.54
N LEU A 251 -9.43 16.39 19.78
CA LEU A 251 -10.85 16.68 19.98
C LEU A 251 -11.45 15.93 21.18
N ASP A 252 -10.93 14.73 21.48
CA ASP A 252 -11.43 13.89 22.58
C ASP A 252 -10.91 14.36 23.97
N THR A 253 -9.68 14.80 24.08
CA THR A 253 -9.05 15.04 25.38
C THR A 253 -9.24 16.43 26.00
N GLY A 254 -9.68 17.45 25.25
CA GLY A 254 -10.06 18.80 25.73
C GLY A 254 -9.07 19.56 26.66
N LYS A 255 -7.87 19.02 26.94
CA LYS A 255 -6.93 19.51 27.94
C LYS A 255 -5.48 19.63 27.42
N ILE A 256 -4.60 20.15 28.27
CA ILE A 256 -3.18 20.50 28.06
C ILE A 256 -2.34 19.50 27.23
N GLY A 257 -2.72 18.20 27.18
CA GLY A 257 -2.16 17.22 26.26
C GLY A 257 -2.26 17.64 24.79
N ASN A 258 -3.23 18.48 24.43
CA ASN A 258 -3.43 18.95 23.06
C ASN A 258 -2.26 19.78 22.54
N ALA A 259 -1.65 20.63 23.38
CA ALA A 259 -0.52 21.46 22.97
C ALA A 259 0.73 20.62 22.65
N VAL A 260 0.98 19.55 23.42
CA VAL A 260 2.09 18.62 23.19
C VAL A 260 1.84 17.76 21.93
N LEU A 261 0.61 17.30 21.76
CA LEU A 261 0.21 16.52 20.58
C LEU A 261 0.24 17.36 19.29
N VAL A 262 -0.32 18.57 19.32
CA VAL A 262 -0.26 19.50 18.18
C VAL A 262 1.19 19.89 17.88
N GLY A 263 2.02 20.09 18.91
CA GLY A 263 3.44 20.36 18.74
C GLY A 263 4.19 19.19 18.10
N SER A 264 3.97 17.96 18.57
CA SER A 264 4.61 16.76 18.00
C SER A 264 4.17 16.47 16.56
N ALA A 265 2.89 16.68 16.24
CA ALA A 265 2.40 16.56 14.87
C ALA A 265 2.94 17.67 13.96
N GLY A 266 3.06 18.88 14.46
CA GLY A 266 3.73 19.98 13.74
C GLY A 266 5.17 19.61 13.41
N ILE A 267 5.92 19.04 14.36
CA ILE A 267 7.28 18.55 14.14
C ILE A 267 7.30 17.42 13.11
N ALA A 268 6.41 16.43 13.19
CA ALA A 268 6.32 15.33 12.23
C ALA A 268 6.01 15.83 10.81
N LEU A 269 5.11 16.81 10.67
CA LEU A 269 4.80 17.47 9.40
C LEU A 269 6.00 18.23 8.84
N VAL A 270 6.73 18.97 9.69
CA VAL A 270 7.95 19.68 9.27
C VAL A 270 9.02 18.69 8.83
N VAL A 271 9.25 17.61 9.59
CA VAL A 271 10.21 16.56 9.20
C VAL A 271 9.82 15.92 7.89
N ALA A 272 8.54 15.54 7.71
CA ALA A 272 8.04 15.00 6.45
C ALA A 272 8.20 16.00 5.29
N ALA A 273 7.90 17.28 5.51
CA ALA A 273 8.09 18.35 4.52
C ALA A 273 9.57 18.54 4.14
N VAL A 274 10.48 18.53 5.12
CA VAL A 274 11.94 18.63 4.89
C VAL A 274 12.45 17.45 4.09
N VAL A 275 12.05 16.22 4.44
CA VAL A 275 12.42 15.01 3.69
C VAL A 275 11.89 15.07 2.25
N VAL A 276 10.62 15.47 2.07
CA VAL A 276 10.02 15.65 0.75
C VAL A 276 10.77 16.71 -0.05
N PHE A 277 11.03 17.87 0.54
CA PHE A 277 11.70 18.98 -0.15
C PHE A 277 13.15 18.65 -0.50
N GLY A 278 13.87 17.97 0.40
CA GLY A 278 15.23 17.49 0.16
C GLY A 278 15.27 16.53 -1.04
N ASN A 279 14.38 15.55 -1.09
CA ASN A 279 14.29 14.60 -2.18
C ASN A 279 13.88 15.25 -3.52
N VAL A 280 12.95 16.22 -3.51
CA VAL A 280 12.58 16.98 -4.73
C VAL A 280 13.75 17.81 -5.24
N ARG A 281 14.49 18.46 -4.36
CA ARG A 281 15.68 19.24 -4.75
C ARG A 281 16.76 18.38 -5.37
N GLU A 282 17.06 17.24 -4.78
CA GLU A 282 18.04 16.28 -5.32
C GLU A 282 17.58 15.71 -6.68
N TYR A 283 16.31 15.38 -6.81
CA TYR A 283 15.73 14.95 -8.07
C TYR A 283 15.85 16.00 -9.17
N ARG A 284 15.54 17.27 -8.87
CA ARG A 284 15.71 18.40 -9.82
C ARG A 284 17.17 18.62 -10.19
N ALA A 285 18.10 18.53 -9.21
CA ALA A 285 19.52 18.70 -9.47
C ALA A 285 20.07 17.64 -10.43
N ARG A 286 19.64 16.39 -10.28
CA ARG A 286 20.00 15.30 -11.19
C ARG A 286 19.44 15.51 -12.60
N LEU A 287 18.18 15.95 -12.73
CA LEU A 287 17.61 16.26 -14.05
C LEU A 287 18.34 17.38 -14.78
N VAL A 288 18.75 18.43 -14.07
CA VAL A 288 19.50 19.55 -14.66
C VAL A 288 20.91 19.12 -15.03
N GLY A 289 21.60 18.31 -14.19
CA GLY A 289 22.95 17.80 -14.48
C GLY A 289 23.01 16.90 -15.71
N ASP A 290 21.98 16.08 -15.94
CA ASP A 290 21.91 15.18 -17.11
C ASP A 290 21.62 15.95 -18.42
N VAL A 291 20.88 17.04 -18.36
CA VAL A 291 20.62 17.91 -19.53
C VAL A 291 21.90 18.67 -19.94
N THR A 292 22.71 19.13 -18.98
CA THR A 292 23.97 19.82 -19.26
C THR A 292 25.05 18.86 -19.77
N GLY A 293 25.16 17.66 -19.23
CA GLY A 293 26.13 16.65 -19.66
C GLY A 293 25.89 16.14 -21.10
N ARG A 294 24.64 16.06 -21.55
CA ARG A 294 24.31 15.67 -22.93
C ARG A 294 24.68 16.74 -23.98
N HIS A 295 24.78 17.98 -23.59
CA HIS A 295 25.21 19.05 -24.51
C HIS A 295 26.73 19.08 -24.72
N GLU A 296 27.54 18.64 -23.74
CA GLU A 296 28.99 18.58 -23.88
C GLU A 296 29.48 17.40 -24.74
N VAL A 297 28.80 16.27 -24.76
CA VAL A 297 29.18 15.09 -25.57
C VAL A 297 28.83 15.26 -27.06
N ARG A 298 28.06 16.27 -27.45
CA ARG A 298 27.69 16.56 -28.86
C ARG A 298 28.54 17.67 -29.51
N ARG A 299 29.56 18.17 -28.84
CA ARG A 299 30.59 19.06 -29.43
C ARG A 299 31.91 18.34 -29.61
#